data_d6f8b2ff16d5e546e1c3f79e60373e50
#
_entry.id   d6f8b2ff16d5e546e1c3f79e60373e50
#
_cell.length_a   1.000
_cell.length_b   1.000
_cell.length_c   1.000
_cell.angle_alpha   90.00
_cell.angle_beta   90.00
_cell.angle_gamma   90.00
#
_symmetry.space_group_name_H-M   'P 1'
#
loop_
_entity.id
_entity.type
_entity.pdbx_description
1 polymer ?
#
loop_
_entity_poly.entity_id
_entity_poly.type
_entity_poly.pdbx_seq_one_letter_code
_entity_poly.pdbx_strand_id
1 'polypeptide(L)'
;MMTVPALNLGIDLKVFAETEDSSAKLAATVIGDYTDAKSVMDFAKSVDVITFDHEHVPLPILEAIEAVGVSVQPSSNALAHAQNKLLMRQALEKIGAPNPRWLAVSTPAELDAFIGELGPEVIVKTPIGGYDGKGVRVVRASSEVSDWFEPAALDRIGGRLLAEEKVNFTRELSQLSARNPSGEFRAWPVVETRQANGVCSEVLAPAPNTSVEIEEKAKQIAELISSSLGVTGNLAVEMFETADGTLLVNELAMRPHNSGHFSIEGSTTSQFEQHLRAVLDLPLGETKVSKACAMVNLLGVSDEIDFVENYPELMKQFATAKLHSYGKSPRIGRKLGHITVIGETHESALATAQKARATVLGVR
;
A
#
# COMPACT_ATOMS: atom_id res chain seq x y z
N MET A 1 -1.10 11.77 -8.24
CA MET A 1 -0.37 12.49 -7.19
C MET A 1 1.12 12.67 -7.52
N MET A 2 1.79 11.79 -8.28
CA MET A 2 3.17 12.00 -8.76
C MET A 2 3.34 13.17 -9.75
N THR A 3 2.28 13.61 -10.42
CA THR A 3 2.35 14.68 -11.45
C THR A 3 2.92 16.00 -10.92
N VAL A 4 2.53 16.41 -9.71
CA VAL A 4 3.02 17.68 -9.13
C VAL A 4 4.51 17.60 -8.78
N PRO A 5 5.00 16.58 -8.07
CA PRO A 5 6.44 16.42 -7.86
C PRO A 5 7.24 16.25 -9.15
N ALA A 6 6.72 15.54 -10.15
CA ALA A 6 7.38 15.40 -11.44
C ALA A 6 7.59 16.76 -12.12
N LEU A 7 6.53 17.61 -12.15
CA LEU A 7 6.62 18.96 -12.67
C LEU A 7 7.67 19.79 -11.93
N ASN A 8 7.68 19.73 -10.59
CA ASN A 8 8.62 20.49 -9.76
C ASN A 8 10.09 20.06 -9.98
N LEU A 9 10.32 18.77 -10.27
CA LEU A 9 11.64 18.21 -10.53
C LEU A 9 12.06 18.28 -12.00
N GLY A 10 11.20 18.76 -12.90
CA GLY A 10 11.47 18.80 -14.34
C GLY A 10 11.49 17.40 -14.99
N ILE A 11 10.77 16.45 -14.43
CA ILE A 11 10.65 15.07 -14.92
C ILE A 11 9.49 14.98 -15.90
N ASP A 12 9.73 14.43 -17.10
CA ASP A 12 8.69 14.08 -18.06
C ASP A 12 7.97 12.80 -17.62
N LEU A 13 6.85 12.98 -16.92
CA LEU A 13 6.03 11.87 -16.41
C LEU A 13 5.02 11.43 -17.47
N LYS A 14 5.16 10.20 -17.95
CA LYS A 14 4.20 9.51 -18.80
C LYS A 14 3.45 8.45 -18.04
N VAL A 15 2.17 8.26 -18.33
CA VAL A 15 1.33 7.25 -17.69
C VAL A 15 0.65 6.38 -18.73
N PHE A 16 0.82 5.07 -18.60
CA PHE A 16 0.00 4.06 -19.27
C PHE A 16 -1.24 3.83 -18.40
N ALA A 17 -2.41 4.19 -18.90
CA ALA A 17 -3.66 4.13 -18.15
C ALA A 17 -4.67 3.19 -18.82
N GLU A 18 -5.54 2.55 -18.03
CA GLU A 18 -6.55 1.62 -18.56
C GLU A 18 -7.70 2.34 -19.28
N THR A 19 -8.02 3.58 -18.86
CA THR A 19 -9.12 4.37 -19.41
C THR A 19 -8.77 5.85 -19.47
N GLU A 20 -9.42 6.59 -20.37
CA GLU A 20 -9.29 8.05 -20.51
C GLU A 20 -9.67 8.80 -19.23
N ASP A 21 -10.66 8.28 -18.49
CA ASP A 21 -11.13 8.85 -17.21
C ASP A 21 -10.36 8.34 -15.98
N SER A 22 -9.16 7.82 -16.17
CA SER A 22 -8.33 7.37 -15.06
C SER A 22 -7.97 8.52 -14.12
N SER A 23 -7.62 8.20 -12.87
CA SER A 23 -7.09 9.18 -11.89
C SER A 23 -5.86 9.93 -12.39
N ALA A 24 -5.14 9.36 -13.36
CA ALA A 24 -3.93 9.92 -13.95
C ALA A 24 -4.16 10.64 -15.28
N LYS A 25 -5.41 10.91 -15.67
CA LYS A 25 -5.78 11.47 -16.98
C LYS A 25 -4.98 12.71 -17.43
N LEU A 26 -4.52 13.54 -16.48
CA LEU A 26 -3.69 14.72 -16.80
C LEU A 26 -2.26 14.37 -17.26
N ALA A 27 -1.78 13.16 -16.97
CA ALA A 27 -0.47 12.65 -17.36
C ALA A 27 -0.58 11.38 -18.22
N ALA A 28 -1.80 10.90 -18.51
CA ALA A 28 -2.01 9.72 -19.34
C ALA A 28 -1.60 10.01 -20.78
N THR A 29 -0.59 9.29 -21.27
CA THR A 29 -0.06 9.43 -22.63
C THR A 29 -0.41 8.25 -23.51
N VAL A 30 -0.74 7.09 -22.90
CA VAL A 30 -1.19 5.88 -23.58
C VAL A 30 -2.37 5.31 -22.80
N ILE A 31 -3.42 4.93 -23.52
CA ILE A 31 -4.56 4.20 -22.97
C ILE A 31 -4.49 2.78 -23.52
N GLY A 32 -4.55 1.78 -22.64
CA GLY A 32 -4.49 0.38 -23.03
C GLY A 32 -4.60 -0.58 -21.86
N ASP A 33 -4.53 -1.87 -22.17
CA ASP A 33 -4.55 -2.95 -21.19
C ASP A 33 -3.12 -3.26 -20.74
N TYR A 34 -2.83 -3.11 -19.44
CA TYR A 34 -1.52 -3.42 -18.88
C TYR A 34 -1.18 -4.93 -18.90
N THR A 35 -2.11 -5.78 -19.28
CA THR A 35 -1.89 -7.22 -19.53
C THR A 35 -1.49 -7.52 -20.99
N ASP A 36 -1.63 -6.54 -21.90
CA ASP A 36 -1.13 -6.68 -23.28
C ASP A 36 0.36 -6.39 -23.37
N ALA A 37 1.14 -7.46 -23.48
CA ALA A 37 2.60 -7.40 -23.52
C ALA A 37 3.16 -6.48 -24.60
N LYS A 38 2.49 -6.42 -25.78
CA LYS A 38 2.96 -5.57 -26.88
C LYS A 38 2.81 -4.09 -26.55
N SER A 39 1.64 -3.68 -26.10
CA SER A 39 1.34 -2.28 -25.76
C SER A 39 2.21 -1.79 -24.60
N VAL A 40 2.40 -2.62 -23.57
CA VAL A 40 3.27 -2.27 -22.43
C VAL A 40 4.73 -2.17 -22.85
N MET A 41 5.22 -3.07 -23.71
CA MET A 41 6.59 -3.03 -24.26
C MET A 41 6.82 -1.79 -25.13
N ASP A 42 5.85 -1.43 -25.98
CA ASP A 42 5.96 -0.24 -26.84
C ASP A 42 5.98 1.04 -26.00
N PHE A 43 5.18 1.09 -24.93
CA PHE A 43 5.23 2.19 -23.95
C PHE A 43 6.57 2.24 -23.23
N ALA A 44 7.06 1.09 -22.73
CA ALA A 44 8.32 0.99 -21.98
C ALA A 44 9.51 1.54 -22.78
N LYS A 45 9.57 1.28 -24.08
CA LYS A 45 10.62 1.81 -24.96
C LYS A 45 10.59 3.34 -25.17
N SER A 46 9.52 4.00 -24.74
CA SER A 46 9.36 5.46 -24.87
C SER A 46 9.80 6.25 -23.64
N VAL A 47 10.32 5.56 -22.60
CA VAL A 47 10.72 6.15 -21.33
C VAL A 47 12.06 5.59 -20.86
N ASP A 48 12.73 6.28 -19.94
CA ASP A 48 14.01 5.84 -19.37
C ASP A 48 13.81 4.84 -18.23
N VAL A 49 12.74 5.00 -17.44
CA VAL A 49 12.42 4.19 -16.28
C VAL A 49 10.93 3.89 -16.22
N ILE A 50 10.58 2.63 -15.96
CA ILE A 50 9.22 2.19 -15.63
C ILE A 50 9.08 2.09 -14.11
N THR A 51 7.98 2.62 -13.58
CA THR A 51 7.57 2.43 -12.19
C THR A 51 6.04 2.26 -12.09
N PHE A 52 5.52 2.01 -10.89
CA PHE A 52 4.16 1.51 -10.71
C PHE A 52 3.34 2.37 -9.75
N ASP A 53 2.04 2.53 -10.06
CA ASP A 53 1.00 3.02 -9.15
C ASP A 53 0.19 1.85 -8.54
N HIS A 54 0.27 0.66 -9.14
CA HIS A 54 -0.29 -0.60 -8.64
C HIS A 54 0.58 -1.80 -9.05
N GLU A 55 0.46 -2.92 -8.33
CA GLU A 55 1.29 -4.11 -8.50
C GLU A 55 0.66 -5.16 -9.45
N HIS A 56 -0.17 -4.79 -10.44
CA HIS A 56 -0.94 -5.78 -11.23
C HIS A 56 -0.33 -6.13 -12.59
N VAL A 57 0.72 -5.42 -13.03
CA VAL A 57 1.37 -5.75 -14.31
C VAL A 57 1.99 -7.15 -14.22
N PRO A 58 1.68 -8.07 -15.17
CA PRO A 58 2.18 -9.44 -15.11
C PRO A 58 3.71 -9.52 -15.13
N LEU A 59 4.30 -10.33 -14.24
CA LEU A 59 5.75 -10.49 -14.13
C LEU A 59 6.43 -10.85 -15.45
N PRO A 60 5.92 -11.77 -16.31
CA PRO A 60 6.57 -12.07 -17.58
C PRO A 60 6.70 -10.87 -18.52
N ILE A 61 5.80 -9.88 -18.42
CA ILE A 61 5.89 -8.63 -19.19
C ILE A 61 7.05 -7.78 -18.67
N LEU A 62 7.17 -7.66 -17.33
CA LEU A 62 8.24 -6.89 -16.71
C LEU A 62 9.62 -7.51 -16.97
N GLU A 63 9.74 -8.84 -16.86
CA GLU A 63 10.96 -9.58 -17.21
C GLU A 63 11.37 -9.37 -18.67
N ALA A 64 10.41 -9.34 -19.60
CA ALA A 64 10.67 -9.07 -21.00
C ALA A 64 11.14 -7.63 -21.24
N ILE A 65 10.63 -6.65 -20.47
CA ILE A 65 11.06 -5.25 -20.52
C ILE A 65 12.49 -5.11 -20.00
N GLU A 66 12.82 -5.74 -18.88
CA GLU A 66 14.16 -5.77 -18.31
C GLU A 66 15.18 -6.45 -19.29
N ALA A 67 14.76 -7.53 -19.95
CA ALA A 67 15.59 -8.26 -20.91
C ALA A 67 16.02 -7.42 -22.14
N VAL A 68 15.24 -6.40 -22.50
CA VAL A 68 15.60 -5.47 -23.58
C VAL A 68 16.34 -4.22 -23.08
N GLY A 69 16.69 -4.17 -21.78
CA GLY A 69 17.53 -3.14 -21.19
C GLY A 69 16.80 -1.90 -20.70
N VAL A 70 15.46 -1.91 -20.61
CA VAL A 70 14.69 -0.83 -19.99
C VAL A 70 14.70 -0.99 -18.47
N SER A 71 14.96 0.10 -17.74
CA SER A 71 14.97 0.10 -16.28
C SER A 71 13.57 -0.06 -15.71
N VAL A 72 13.34 -1.08 -14.87
CA VAL A 72 12.09 -1.32 -14.15
C VAL A 72 12.36 -1.14 -12.65
N GLN A 73 11.65 -0.22 -11.98
CA GLN A 73 11.88 0.14 -10.58
C GLN A 73 10.56 0.19 -9.79
N PRO A 74 10.35 -0.71 -8.81
CA PRO A 74 11.21 -1.82 -8.43
C PRO A 74 11.30 -2.89 -9.53
N SER A 75 12.37 -3.70 -9.49
CA SER A 75 12.57 -4.79 -10.49
C SER A 75 11.43 -5.81 -10.43
N SER A 76 11.26 -6.58 -11.52
CA SER A 76 10.30 -7.68 -11.59
C SER A 76 10.48 -8.68 -10.44
N ASN A 77 11.74 -9.01 -10.11
CA ASN A 77 12.08 -9.90 -9.00
C ASN A 77 11.64 -9.33 -7.63
N ALA A 78 11.85 -8.05 -7.38
CA ALA A 78 11.38 -7.42 -6.14
C ALA A 78 9.85 -7.38 -6.09
N LEU A 79 9.20 -6.92 -7.17
CA LEU A 79 7.76 -6.76 -7.26
C LEU A 79 6.99 -8.08 -7.08
N ALA A 80 7.58 -9.23 -7.47
CA ALA A 80 7.02 -10.55 -7.26
C ALA A 80 6.59 -10.80 -5.81
N HIS A 81 7.34 -10.26 -4.83
CA HIS A 81 7.03 -10.41 -3.42
C HIS A 81 5.82 -9.57 -2.95
N ALA A 82 5.50 -8.46 -3.64
CA ALA A 82 4.28 -7.71 -3.39
C ALA A 82 3.07 -8.33 -4.12
N GLN A 83 3.29 -9.01 -5.25
CA GLN A 83 2.23 -9.67 -6.02
C GLN A 83 1.79 -11.02 -5.45
N ASN A 84 2.68 -11.72 -4.72
CA ASN A 84 2.43 -13.07 -4.22
C ASN A 84 2.80 -13.21 -2.74
N LYS A 85 1.78 -13.36 -1.90
CA LYS A 85 1.91 -13.44 -0.44
C LYS A 85 2.69 -14.67 0.04
N LEU A 86 2.66 -15.80 -0.69
CA LEU A 86 3.49 -16.97 -0.35
C LEU A 86 4.96 -16.70 -0.62
N LEU A 87 5.30 -16.11 -1.77
CA LEU A 87 6.67 -15.70 -2.07
C LEU A 87 7.18 -14.68 -1.05
N MET A 88 6.33 -13.73 -0.66
CA MET A 88 6.64 -12.76 0.38
C MET A 88 7.00 -13.47 1.69
N ARG A 89 6.15 -14.37 2.19
CA ARG A 89 6.39 -15.09 3.47
C ARG A 89 7.67 -15.90 3.44
N GLN A 90 7.91 -16.64 2.35
CA GLN A 90 9.15 -17.40 2.16
C GLN A 90 10.39 -16.49 2.17
N ALA A 91 10.32 -15.36 1.47
CA ALA A 91 11.42 -14.41 1.41
C ALA A 91 11.68 -13.76 2.78
N LEU A 92 10.63 -13.32 3.48
CA LEU A 92 10.74 -12.72 4.82
C LEU A 92 11.33 -13.72 5.84
N GLU A 93 10.89 -14.98 5.81
CA GLU A 93 11.46 -16.04 6.66
C GLU A 93 12.94 -16.28 6.36
N LYS A 94 13.31 -16.35 5.07
CA LYS A 94 14.71 -16.55 4.64
C LYS A 94 15.65 -15.45 5.11
N ILE A 95 15.19 -14.20 5.15
CA ILE A 95 16.02 -13.05 5.61
C ILE A 95 15.90 -12.80 7.11
N GLY A 96 15.11 -13.60 7.85
CA GLY A 96 14.91 -13.45 9.29
C GLY A 96 14.03 -12.25 9.68
N ALA A 97 13.22 -11.73 8.77
CA ALA A 97 12.23 -10.71 9.10
C ALA A 97 11.07 -11.31 9.92
N PRO A 98 10.50 -10.57 10.89
CA PRO A 98 9.47 -11.10 11.76
C PRO A 98 8.17 -11.36 11.00
N ASN A 99 7.74 -12.62 11.00
CA ASN A 99 6.52 -13.09 10.37
C ASN A 99 5.51 -13.60 11.41
N PRO A 100 4.20 -13.50 11.17
CA PRO A 100 3.24 -14.42 11.77
C PRO A 100 3.62 -15.88 11.45
N ARG A 101 3.22 -16.84 12.27
CA ARG A 101 3.33 -18.26 11.91
C ARG A 101 2.46 -18.51 10.68
N TRP A 102 2.97 -19.24 9.71
CA TRP A 102 2.29 -19.43 8.43
C TRP A 102 2.55 -20.80 7.82
N LEU A 103 1.64 -21.24 6.94
CA LEU A 103 1.76 -22.47 6.17
C LEU A 103 1.14 -22.28 4.78
N ALA A 104 1.78 -22.83 3.76
CA ALA A 104 1.18 -22.98 2.45
C ALA A 104 0.37 -24.27 2.40
N VAL A 105 -0.95 -24.20 2.23
CA VAL A 105 -1.86 -25.34 2.26
C VAL A 105 -2.49 -25.60 0.89
N SER A 106 -2.54 -26.86 0.49
CA SER A 106 -3.12 -27.32 -0.80
C SER A 106 -4.39 -28.15 -0.59
N THR A 107 -4.62 -28.62 0.63
CA THR A 107 -5.75 -29.50 0.97
C THR A 107 -6.49 -29.04 2.22
N PRO A 108 -7.79 -29.32 2.33
CA PRO A 108 -8.55 -29.10 3.56
C PRO A 108 -7.91 -29.72 4.80
N ALA A 109 -7.36 -30.94 4.67
CA ALA A 109 -6.73 -31.66 5.79
C ALA A 109 -5.48 -30.94 6.33
N GLU A 110 -4.65 -30.35 5.44
CA GLU A 110 -3.50 -29.52 5.86
C GLU A 110 -3.95 -28.29 6.63
N LEU A 111 -5.03 -27.62 6.18
CA LEU A 111 -5.57 -26.46 6.88
C LEU A 111 -6.15 -26.82 8.24
N ASP A 112 -6.91 -27.93 8.34
CA ASP A 112 -7.48 -28.38 9.62
C ASP A 112 -6.38 -28.79 10.62
N ALA A 113 -5.28 -29.38 10.14
CA ALA A 113 -4.11 -29.69 10.96
C ALA A 113 -3.45 -28.40 11.49
N PHE A 114 -3.29 -27.38 10.65
CA PHE A 114 -2.72 -26.08 11.04
C PHE A 114 -3.61 -25.35 12.05
N ILE A 115 -4.95 -25.38 11.87
CA ILE A 115 -5.91 -24.86 12.86
C ILE A 115 -5.78 -25.59 14.19
N GLY A 116 -5.66 -26.92 14.16
CA GLY A 116 -5.47 -27.74 15.37
C GLY A 116 -4.19 -27.42 16.16
N GLU A 117 -3.15 -26.98 15.46
CA GLU A 117 -1.87 -26.58 16.07
C GLU A 117 -1.91 -25.17 16.68
N LEU A 118 -2.54 -24.20 15.99
CA LEU A 118 -2.46 -22.77 16.36
C LEU A 118 -3.58 -22.30 17.28
N GLY A 119 -4.72 -22.95 17.25
CA GLY A 119 -5.89 -22.55 18.03
C GLY A 119 -7.15 -22.38 17.16
N PRO A 120 -8.25 -21.86 17.74
CA PRO A 120 -9.58 -21.99 17.15
C PRO A 120 -9.81 -21.15 15.89
N GLU A 121 -8.94 -20.21 15.57
CA GLU A 121 -9.08 -19.32 14.43
C GLU A 121 -7.73 -19.06 13.75
N VAL A 122 -7.71 -19.17 12.43
CA VAL A 122 -6.58 -18.77 11.59
C VAL A 122 -7.04 -17.82 10.49
N ILE A 123 -6.11 -17.10 9.88
CA ILE A 123 -6.36 -16.28 8.70
C ILE A 123 -5.98 -17.09 7.47
N VAL A 124 -6.89 -17.21 6.51
CA VAL A 124 -6.59 -17.80 5.19
C VAL A 124 -6.67 -16.72 4.13
N LYS A 125 -5.63 -16.67 3.28
CA LYS A 125 -5.49 -15.67 2.21
C LYS A 125 -5.26 -16.35 0.87
N THR A 126 -5.83 -15.77 -0.19
CA THR A 126 -5.39 -16.10 -1.56
C THR A 126 -4.01 -15.47 -1.78
N PRO A 127 -3.01 -16.22 -2.27
CA PRO A 127 -1.66 -15.68 -2.47
C PRO A 127 -1.60 -14.51 -3.43
N ILE A 128 -2.43 -14.53 -4.47
CA ILE A 128 -2.50 -13.51 -5.53
C ILE A 128 -3.92 -12.96 -5.66
N GLY A 129 -4.05 -11.74 -6.19
CA GLY A 129 -5.34 -11.13 -6.54
C GLY A 129 -6.19 -10.60 -5.38
N GLY A 130 -5.72 -10.69 -4.13
CA GLY A 130 -6.41 -10.13 -2.95
C GLY A 130 -5.94 -8.71 -2.63
N TYR A 131 -6.87 -7.76 -2.42
CA TYR A 131 -6.61 -6.38 -1.99
C TYR A 131 -7.80 -5.82 -1.21
N ASP A 132 -7.58 -4.83 -0.35
CA ASP A 132 -8.63 -4.16 0.43
C ASP A 132 -9.60 -5.16 1.12
N GLY A 133 -9.05 -6.16 1.84
CA GLY A 133 -9.82 -7.19 2.55
C GLY A 133 -10.43 -8.30 1.67
N LYS A 134 -10.30 -8.22 0.35
CA LYS A 134 -10.71 -9.30 -0.56
C LYS A 134 -9.67 -10.42 -0.57
N GLY A 135 -10.15 -11.67 -0.64
CA GLY A 135 -9.26 -12.83 -0.63
C GLY A 135 -8.65 -13.11 0.75
N VAL A 136 -9.27 -12.65 1.84
CA VAL A 136 -8.90 -12.91 3.23
C VAL A 136 -10.13 -13.38 4.00
N ARG A 137 -10.00 -14.49 4.74
CA ARG A 137 -11.06 -15.00 5.64
C ARG A 137 -10.46 -15.43 6.98
N VAL A 138 -11.18 -15.14 8.06
CA VAL A 138 -10.95 -15.76 9.37
C VAL A 138 -11.72 -17.07 9.38
N VAL A 139 -11.05 -18.19 9.66
CA VAL A 139 -11.66 -19.51 9.57
C VAL A 139 -11.39 -20.36 10.83
N ARG A 140 -12.35 -21.20 11.17
CA ARG A 140 -12.28 -22.17 12.27
C ARG A 140 -12.21 -23.60 11.78
N ALA A 141 -12.56 -23.83 10.52
CA ALA A 141 -12.50 -25.12 9.85
C ALA A 141 -12.31 -24.92 8.35
N SER A 142 -11.69 -25.88 7.69
CA SER A 142 -11.46 -25.85 6.23
C SER A 142 -12.75 -25.74 5.43
N SER A 143 -13.89 -26.21 5.97
CA SER A 143 -15.21 -26.09 5.33
C SER A 143 -15.66 -24.65 5.08
N GLU A 144 -15.14 -23.65 5.83
CA GLU A 144 -15.47 -22.23 5.67
C GLU A 144 -14.79 -21.58 4.44
N VAL A 145 -13.83 -22.30 3.84
CA VAL A 145 -13.10 -21.91 2.61
C VAL A 145 -13.11 -23.03 1.57
N SER A 146 -14.08 -23.93 1.62
CA SER A 146 -14.20 -25.06 0.69
C SER A 146 -14.24 -24.62 -0.77
N ASP A 147 -14.86 -23.48 -1.06
CA ASP A 147 -14.90 -22.84 -2.39
C ASP A 147 -13.51 -22.47 -2.93
N TRP A 148 -12.54 -22.21 -2.05
CA TRP A 148 -11.15 -21.91 -2.46
C TRP A 148 -10.32 -23.18 -2.73
N PHE A 149 -10.74 -24.32 -2.21
CA PHE A 149 -10.13 -25.62 -2.49
C PHE A 149 -10.68 -26.31 -3.73
N GLU A 150 -11.74 -25.77 -4.34
CA GLU A 150 -12.21 -26.26 -5.63
C GLU A 150 -11.07 -26.21 -6.66
N PRO A 151 -10.83 -27.31 -7.44
CA PRO A 151 -9.66 -27.41 -8.32
C PRO A 151 -9.44 -26.20 -9.24
N ALA A 152 -10.51 -25.69 -9.86
CA ALA A 152 -10.42 -24.54 -10.76
C ALA A 152 -10.15 -23.21 -10.02
N ALA A 153 -10.55 -23.09 -8.75
CA ALA A 153 -10.27 -21.91 -7.92
C ALA A 153 -8.82 -21.96 -7.43
N LEU A 154 -8.39 -23.12 -6.96
CA LEU A 154 -7.04 -23.33 -6.44
C LEU A 154 -5.98 -23.19 -7.55
N ASP A 155 -6.22 -23.70 -8.74
CA ASP A 155 -5.32 -23.58 -9.90
C ASP A 155 -5.09 -22.11 -10.28
N ARG A 156 -6.14 -21.29 -10.30
CA ARG A 156 -6.04 -19.84 -10.62
C ARG A 156 -5.14 -19.06 -9.67
N ILE A 157 -4.93 -19.53 -8.46
CA ILE A 157 -4.11 -18.86 -7.44
C ILE A 157 -2.76 -19.58 -7.20
N GLY A 158 -2.36 -20.49 -8.08
CA GLY A 158 -1.08 -21.19 -8.03
C GLY A 158 -1.07 -22.45 -7.18
N GLY A 159 -2.23 -23.08 -6.96
CA GLY A 159 -2.35 -24.41 -6.34
C GLY A 159 -2.24 -24.45 -4.82
N ARG A 160 -2.14 -23.30 -4.16
CA ARG A 160 -1.99 -23.21 -2.69
C ARG A 160 -2.68 -21.98 -2.13
N LEU A 161 -3.14 -22.08 -0.88
CA LEU A 161 -3.57 -20.97 -0.04
C LEU A 161 -2.49 -20.64 0.98
N LEU A 162 -2.48 -19.41 1.47
CA LEU A 162 -1.68 -19.00 2.62
C LEU A 162 -2.55 -19.06 3.88
N ALA A 163 -2.18 -19.92 4.82
CA ALA A 163 -2.76 -19.95 6.15
C ALA A 163 -1.80 -19.26 7.14
N GLU A 164 -2.31 -18.39 8.00
CA GLU A 164 -1.53 -17.63 8.98
C GLU A 164 -2.20 -17.68 10.36
N GLU A 165 -1.40 -17.59 11.41
CA GLU A 165 -1.94 -17.34 12.74
C GLU A 165 -2.74 -16.05 12.77
N LYS A 166 -3.83 -16.04 13.51
CA LYS A 166 -4.57 -14.82 13.82
C LYS A 166 -3.83 -14.06 14.92
N VAL A 167 -2.99 -13.10 14.52
CA VAL A 167 -2.20 -12.29 15.45
C VAL A 167 -3.13 -11.50 16.36
N ASN A 168 -2.89 -11.57 17.68
CA ASN A 168 -3.56 -10.74 18.66
C ASN A 168 -2.76 -9.42 18.82
N PHE A 169 -3.05 -8.45 17.96
CA PHE A 169 -2.37 -7.15 17.95
C PHE A 169 -3.14 -6.08 18.72
N THR A 170 -2.42 -5.06 19.19
CA THR A 170 -2.96 -3.87 19.85
C THR A 170 -3.26 -2.75 18.87
N ARG A 171 -2.46 -2.65 17.80
CA ARG A 171 -2.63 -1.69 16.70
C ARG A 171 -1.91 -2.16 15.44
N GLU A 172 -2.28 -1.55 14.33
CA GLU A 172 -1.60 -1.70 13.06
C GLU A 172 -0.68 -0.52 12.80
N LEU A 173 0.53 -0.79 12.36
CA LEU A 173 1.54 0.19 12.00
C LEU A 173 1.93 0.04 10.53
N SER A 174 2.38 1.13 9.92
CA SER A 174 2.99 1.10 8.60
C SER A 174 4.31 1.87 8.64
N GLN A 175 5.41 1.21 8.22
CA GLN A 175 6.71 1.84 8.03
C GLN A 175 6.91 2.14 6.56
N LEU A 176 6.90 3.42 6.23
CA LEU A 176 7.23 3.90 4.90
C LEU A 176 8.73 4.15 4.78
N SER A 177 9.29 3.74 3.66
CA SER A 177 10.68 3.99 3.31
C SER A 177 10.85 4.16 1.81
N ALA A 178 11.99 4.67 1.41
CA ALA A 178 12.42 4.69 0.02
C ALA A 178 13.90 4.30 -0.06
N ARG A 179 14.26 3.60 -1.13
CA ARG A 179 15.63 3.23 -1.43
C ARG A 179 15.92 3.45 -2.90
N ASN A 180 17.07 4.05 -3.22
CA ASN A 180 17.50 4.22 -4.60
C ASN A 180 18.45 3.08 -5.06
N PRO A 181 18.73 2.93 -6.38
CA PRO A 181 19.67 1.93 -6.90
C PRO A 181 21.07 2.03 -6.31
N SER A 182 21.56 3.25 -6.02
CA SER A 182 22.85 3.48 -5.35
C SER A 182 22.90 3.03 -3.89
N GLY A 183 21.76 2.61 -3.31
CA GLY A 183 21.68 2.04 -1.97
C GLY A 183 21.35 3.03 -0.85
N GLU A 184 21.15 4.33 -1.16
CA GLU A 184 20.69 5.29 -0.15
C GLU A 184 19.28 4.89 0.31
N PHE A 185 19.08 4.85 1.63
CA PHE A 185 17.83 4.50 2.29
C PHE A 185 17.34 5.64 3.18
N ARG A 186 16.04 5.96 3.10
CA ARG A 186 15.36 6.91 3.98
C ARG A 186 14.02 6.32 4.42
N ALA A 187 13.72 6.46 5.71
CA ALA A 187 12.44 6.08 6.28
C ALA A 187 11.70 7.29 6.83
N TRP A 188 10.39 7.35 6.69
CA TRP A 188 9.55 8.26 7.45
C TRP A 188 9.38 7.74 8.87
N PRO A 189 8.96 8.58 9.84
CA PRO A 189 8.47 8.06 11.11
C PRO A 189 7.38 7.01 10.87
N VAL A 190 7.34 5.98 11.71
CA VAL A 190 6.29 4.96 11.63
C VAL A 190 4.91 5.61 11.86
N VAL A 191 3.88 5.14 11.17
CA VAL A 191 2.52 5.66 11.28
C VAL A 191 1.57 4.59 11.80
N GLU A 192 0.53 5.00 12.52
CA GLU A 192 -0.58 4.13 12.91
C GLU A 192 -1.64 4.15 11.82
N THR A 193 -2.10 2.98 11.42
CA THR A 193 -3.19 2.80 10.46
C THR A 193 -4.41 2.21 11.18
N ARG A 194 -5.59 2.72 10.84
CA ARG A 194 -6.87 2.24 11.38
C ARG A 194 -7.75 1.78 10.24
N GLN A 195 -8.19 0.55 10.34
CA GLN A 195 -9.04 -0.07 9.33
C GLN A 195 -10.53 0.13 9.67
N ALA A 196 -11.34 0.25 8.61
CA ALA A 196 -12.79 0.15 8.68
C ALA A 196 -13.25 -0.86 7.63
N ASN A 197 -13.88 -1.95 8.06
CA ASN A 197 -14.32 -3.03 7.18
C ASN A 197 -13.19 -3.61 6.27
N GLY A 198 -11.97 -3.75 6.83
CA GLY A 198 -10.82 -4.28 6.10
C GLY A 198 -10.16 -3.30 5.12
N VAL A 199 -10.56 -2.02 5.14
CA VAL A 199 -9.96 -0.96 4.30
C VAL A 199 -9.37 0.12 5.18
N CYS A 200 -8.15 0.57 4.90
CA CYS A 200 -7.55 1.68 5.64
C CYS A 200 -8.45 2.93 5.58
N SER A 201 -8.90 3.38 6.74
CA SER A 201 -9.80 4.52 6.92
C SER A 201 -9.07 5.77 7.40
N GLU A 202 -8.10 5.59 8.30
CA GLU A 202 -7.39 6.68 8.96
C GLU A 202 -5.91 6.36 9.13
N VAL A 203 -5.06 7.38 9.09
CA VAL A 203 -3.63 7.31 9.35
C VAL A 203 -3.23 8.42 10.29
N LEU A 204 -2.47 8.10 11.33
CA LEU A 204 -1.89 9.07 12.26
C LEU A 204 -0.37 9.08 12.13
N ALA A 205 0.20 10.23 11.88
CA ALA A 205 1.62 10.42 11.65
C ALA A 205 2.22 11.54 12.55
N PRO A 206 3.36 11.28 13.23
CA PRO A 206 3.91 9.96 13.57
C PRO A 206 2.90 9.10 14.34
N ALA A 207 3.09 7.79 14.45
CA ALA A 207 2.23 6.93 15.25
C ALA A 207 2.21 7.41 16.72
N PRO A 208 1.01 7.70 17.30
CA PRO A 208 0.95 8.20 18.68
C PRO A 208 1.46 7.17 19.69
N ASN A 209 2.06 7.66 20.78
CA ASN A 209 2.55 6.83 21.90
C ASN A 209 3.52 5.70 21.47
N THR A 210 4.27 5.90 20.40
CA THR A 210 5.27 4.94 19.93
C THR A 210 6.60 5.19 20.66
N SER A 211 7.19 4.13 21.22
CA SER A 211 8.52 4.24 21.83
C SER A 211 9.61 4.33 20.74
N VAL A 212 10.75 4.91 21.10
CA VAL A 212 11.93 4.98 20.22
C VAL A 212 12.38 3.58 19.77
N GLU A 213 12.20 2.57 20.63
CA GLU A 213 12.55 1.18 20.32
C GLU A 213 11.67 0.60 19.21
N ILE A 214 10.37 0.88 19.25
CA ILE A 214 9.42 0.43 18.20
C ILE A 214 9.71 1.15 16.89
N GLU A 215 9.97 2.47 16.92
CA GLU A 215 10.34 3.23 15.73
C GLU A 215 11.61 2.66 15.07
N GLU A 216 12.65 2.40 15.87
CA GLU A 216 13.91 1.91 15.34
C GLU A 216 13.77 0.46 14.83
N LYS A 217 13.01 -0.42 15.52
CA LYS A 217 12.71 -1.77 15.04
C LYS A 217 11.95 -1.75 13.72
N ALA A 218 10.92 -0.92 13.60
CA ALA A 218 10.14 -0.80 12.37
C ALA A 218 11.01 -0.35 11.19
N LYS A 219 11.87 0.64 11.43
CA LYS A 219 12.83 1.12 10.43
C LYS A 219 13.84 0.04 10.02
N GLN A 220 14.41 -0.70 10.99
CA GLN A 220 15.37 -1.80 10.72
C GLN A 220 14.70 -2.92 9.90
N ILE A 221 13.44 -3.27 10.20
CA ILE A 221 12.67 -4.25 9.41
C ILE A 221 12.53 -3.77 7.96
N ALA A 222 12.14 -2.51 7.74
CA ALA A 222 11.98 -1.96 6.41
C ALA A 222 13.31 -1.87 5.64
N GLU A 223 14.41 -1.51 6.30
CA GLU A 223 15.75 -1.47 5.71
C GLU A 223 16.25 -2.86 5.34
N LEU A 224 16.08 -3.85 6.23
CA LEU A 224 16.39 -5.25 5.96
C LEU A 224 15.61 -5.77 4.74
N ILE A 225 14.30 -5.54 4.68
CA ILE A 225 13.46 -6.01 3.58
C ILE A 225 13.86 -5.32 2.27
N SER A 226 13.98 -3.98 2.27
CA SER A 226 14.30 -3.24 1.05
C SER A 226 15.66 -3.61 0.47
N SER A 227 16.66 -3.79 1.33
CA SER A 227 18.02 -4.16 0.89
C SER A 227 18.09 -5.63 0.43
N SER A 228 17.49 -6.55 1.18
CA SER A 228 17.58 -7.99 0.88
C SER A 228 16.75 -8.39 -0.35
N LEU A 229 15.61 -7.76 -0.57
CA LEU A 229 14.75 -8.02 -1.74
C LEU A 229 15.07 -7.12 -2.94
N GLY A 230 16.03 -6.19 -2.80
CA GLY A 230 16.43 -5.29 -3.88
C GLY A 230 15.33 -4.29 -4.26
N VAL A 231 14.51 -3.85 -3.31
CA VAL A 231 13.43 -2.90 -3.58
C VAL A 231 14.02 -1.52 -3.84
N THR A 232 13.63 -0.90 -4.94
CA THR A 232 13.92 0.50 -5.29
C THR A 232 12.62 1.27 -5.47
N GLY A 233 12.65 2.57 -5.18
CA GLY A 233 11.44 3.35 -5.01
C GLY A 233 10.90 3.27 -3.59
N ASN A 234 9.60 3.48 -3.43
CA ASN A 234 8.94 3.38 -2.13
C ASN A 234 8.64 1.93 -1.74
N LEU A 235 8.79 1.67 -0.44
CA LEU A 235 8.33 0.47 0.24
C LEU A 235 7.48 0.88 1.44
N ALA A 236 6.28 0.34 1.55
CA ALA A 236 5.51 0.33 2.77
C ALA A 236 5.50 -1.09 3.36
N VAL A 237 5.87 -1.21 4.62
CA VAL A 237 5.80 -2.44 5.40
C VAL A 237 4.66 -2.29 6.39
N GLU A 238 3.55 -2.96 6.15
CA GLU A 238 2.45 -3.03 7.11
C GLU A 238 2.77 -4.06 8.20
N MET A 239 2.53 -3.70 9.45
CA MET A 239 2.92 -4.50 10.60
C MET A 239 1.82 -4.52 11.67
N PHE A 240 1.75 -5.62 12.39
CA PHE A 240 1.02 -5.74 13.64
C PHE A 240 1.95 -5.50 14.82
N GLU A 241 1.53 -4.64 15.77
CA GLU A 241 2.19 -4.50 17.07
C GLU A 241 1.38 -5.26 18.12
N THR A 242 2.00 -6.22 18.78
CA THR A 242 1.39 -7.00 19.87
C THR A 242 1.55 -6.29 21.22
N ALA A 243 0.85 -6.78 22.24
CA ALA A 243 0.86 -6.15 23.57
C ALA A 243 2.24 -6.14 24.26
N ASP A 244 3.15 -7.03 23.87
CA ASP A 244 4.53 -7.07 24.36
C ASP A 244 5.51 -6.23 23.50
N GLY A 245 5.01 -5.50 22.49
CA GLY A 245 5.83 -4.68 21.61
C GLY A 245 6.55 -5.47 20.51
N THR A 246 6.13 -6.71 20.24
CA THR A 246 6.62 -7.44 19.07
C THR A 246 5.98 -6.89 17.81
N LEU A 247 6.80 -6.68 16.76
CA LEU A 247 6.33 -6.30 15.43
C LEU A 247 6.33 -7.52 14.53
N LEU A 248 5.22 -7.76 13.83
CA LEU A 248 5.09 -8.83 12.84
C LEU A 248 4.66 -8.24 11.50
N VAL A 249 5.37 -8.57 10.41
CA VAL A 249 5.06 -8.07 9.06
C VAL A 249 3.76 -8.70 8.56
N ASN A 250 2.81 -7.85 8.18
CA ASN A 250 1.55 -8.28 7.56
C ASN A 250 1.68 -8.33 6.03
N GLU A 251 1.99 -7.20 5.39
CA GLU A 251 2.01 -7.06 3.94
C GLU A 251 3.08 -6.06 3.48
N LEU A 252 3.51 -6.19 2.22
CA LEU A 252 4.44 -5.28 1.56
C LEU A 252 3.73 -4.58 0.40
N ALA A 253 3.96 -3.27 0.26
CA ALA A 253 3.61 -2.53 -0.95
C ALA A 253 4.85 -1.82 -1.50
N MET A 254 5.19 -2.11 -2.77
CA MET A 254 6.43 -1.61 -3.40
C MET A 254 6.13 -0.48 -4.39
N ARG A 255 5.39 0.51 -3.92
CA ARG A 255 4.94 1.71 -4.63
C ARG A 255 4.50 2.78 -3.63
N PRO A 256 4.17 4.01 -4.06
CA PRO A 256 3.48 4.95 -3.18
C PRO A 256 2.23 4.32 -2.56
N HIS A 257 2.14 4.36 -1.24
CA HIS A 257 1.13 3.63 -0.49
C HIS A 257 0.14 4.58 0.21
N ASN A 258 -1.09 4.08 0.46
CA ASN A 258 -2.15 4.87 1.09
C ASN A 258 -1.72 5.41 2.47
N SER A 259 -1.03 4.61 3.28
CA SER A 259 -0.51 5.05 4.59
C SER A 259 0.50 6.21 4.50
N GLY A 260 1.04 6.49 3.31
CA GLY A 260 2.00 7.58 3.07
C GLY A 260 1.39 8.86 2.48
N HIS A 261 0.09 8.91 2.23
CA HIS A 261 -0.52 10.10 1.62
C HIS A 261 -0.43 11.34 2.52
N PHE A 262 -0.42 11.17 3.84
CA PHE A 262 -0.19 12.26 4.80
C PHE A 262 1.08 13.06 4.50
N SER A 263 2.08 12.43 3.87
CA SER A 263 3.40 13.02 3.62
C SER A 263 3.38 14.19 2.63
N ILE A 264 2.28 14.37 1.87
CA ILE A 264 2.15 15.52 0.95
C ILE A 264 2.22 16.84 1.74
N GLU A 265 1.52 16.92 2.86
CA GLU A 265 1.50 18.10 3.73
C GLU A 265 2.29 17.91 5.01
N GLY A 266 2.36 16.68 5.52
CA GLY A 266 2.89 16.36 6.85
C GLY A 266 4.38 16.12 6.91
N SER A 267 5.06 15.92 5.77
CA SER A 267 6.50 15.64 5.71
C SER A 267 7.25 16.69 4.90
N THR A 268 8.56 16.81 5.14
CA THR A 268 9.44 17.68 4.34
C THR A 268 9.48 17.22 2.87
N THR A 269 9.57 15.91 2.62
CA THR A 269 9.48 15.32 1.29
C THR A 269 8.32 14.35 1.25
N SER A 270 7.42 14.52 0.28
CA SER A 270 6.31 13.60 0.10
C SER A 270 6.77 12.24 -0.43
N GLN A 271 6.00 11.19 -0.14
CA GLN A 271 6.29 9.87 -0.72
C GLN A 271 6.33 9.87 -2.25
N PHE A 272 5.57 10.76 -2.89
CA PHE A 272 5.50 10.84 -4.34
C PHE A 272 6.76 11.47 -4.94
N GLU A 273 7.28 12.52 -4.31
CA GLU A 273 8.56 13.11 -4.70
C GLU A 273 9.71 12.15 -4.41
N GLN A 274 9.71 11.54 -3.22
CA GLN A 274 10.75 10.60 -2.82
C GLN A 274 10.79 9.37 -3.73
N HIS A 275 9.62 8.87 -4.16
CA HIS A 275 9.54 7.77 -5.11
C HIS A 275 10.21 8.12 -6.45
N LEU A 276 9.91 9.29 -7.00
CA LEU A 276 10.54 9.76 -8.23
C LEU A 276 12.06 9.92 -8.08
N ARG A 277 12.51 10.50 -6.96
CA ARG A 277 13.94 10.60 -6.66
C ARG A 277 14.57 9.20 -6.60
N ALA A 278 13.95 8.28 -5.89
CA ALA A 278 14.47 6.94 -5.70
C ALA A 278 14.57 6.14 -6.99
N VAL A 279 13.53 6.10 -7.82
CA VAL A 279 13.53 5.33 -9.08
C VAL A 279 14.46 5.89 -10.14
N LEU A 280 14.80 7.18 -10.04
CA LEU A 280 15.74 7.87 -10.94
C LEU A 280 17.17 7.97 -10.38
N ASP A 281 17.45 7.27 -9.28
CA ASP A 281 18.74 7.28 -8.58
C ASP A 281 19.22 8.68 -8.18
N LEU A 282 18.28 9.58 -7.86
CA LEU A 282 18.57 10.90 -7.31
C LEU A 282 18.77 10.82 -5.79
N PRO A 283 19.51 11.76 -5.18
CA PRO A 283 19.64 11.85 -3.73
C PRO A 283 18.27 11.95 -3.05
N LEU A 284 18.08 11.17 -1.99
CA LEU A 284 16.82 11.12 -1.26
C LEU A 284 16.64 12.37 -0.36
N GLY A 285 15.41 12.86 -0.31
CA GLY A 285 15.03 14.00 0.50
C GLY A 285 14.82 13.65 1.99
N GLU A 286 14.79 14.68 2.83
CA GLU A 286 14.51 14.58 4.26
C GLU A 286 13.03 14.14 4.48
N THR A 287 12.81 13.18 5.38
CA THR A 287 11.47 12.58 5.62
C THR A 287 10.84 13.03 6.94
N LYS A 288 11.35 14.13 7.52
CA LYS A 288 10.90 14.64 8.82
C LYS A 288 9.42 15.03 8.79
N VAL A 289 8.71 14.64 9.86
CA VAL A 289 7.36 15.06 10.21
C VAL A 289 7.46 15.95 11.46
N SER A 290 7.02 17.20 11.34
CA SER A 290 7.28 18.22 12.39
C SER A 290 6.12 18.40 13.36
N LYS A 291 4.91 18.01 12.99
CA LYS A 291 3.68 18.15 13.78
C LYS A 291 2.81 16.92 13.63
N ALA A 292 1.88 16.73 14.56
CA ALA A 292 0.85 15.70 14.45
C ALA A 292 0.05 15.88 13.18
N CYS A 293 -0.12 14.79 12.44
CA CYS A 293 -0.86 14.77 11.17
C CYS A 293 -1.87 13.63 11.19
N ALA A 294 -3.08 13.88 10.73
CA ALA A 294 -4.11 12.88 10.51
C ALA A 294 -4.54 12.90 9.04
N MET A 295 -4.56 11.74 8.41
CA MET A 295 -5.14 11.52 7.09
C MET A 295 -6.36 10.63 7.22
N VAL A 296 -7.46 11.00 6.57
CA VAL A 296 -8.68 10.18 6.50
C VAL A 296 -9.04 9.92 5.04
N ASN A 297 -9.32 8.66 4.72
CA ASN A 297 -9.78 8.29 3.38
C ASN A 297 -11.24 8.69 3.18
N LEU A 298 -11.56 9.14 1.98
CA LEU A 298 -12.92 9.35 1.48
C LEU A 298 -13.39 8.04 0.84
N LEU A 299 -14.07 7.21 1.61
CA LEU A 299 -14.68 5.98 1.13
C LEU A 299 -16.08 6.27 0.61
N GLY A 300 -16.40 5.86 -0.60
CA GLY A 300 -17.71 6.06 -1.19
C GLY A 300 -18.81 5.46 -0.32
N VAL A 301 -19.85 6.25 -0.04
CA VAL A 301 -21.02 5.87 0.78
C VAL A 301 -22.25 5.59 -0.09
N SER A 302 -22.23 5.98 -1.35
CA SER A 302 -23.23 5.68 -2.37
C SER A 302 -22.63 5.71 -3.76
N ASP A 303 -23.39 5.28 -4.77
CA ASP A 303 -22.98 5.32 -6.18
C ASP A 303 -23.32 6.67 -6.86
N GLU A 304 -23.98 7.60 -6.16
CA GLU A 304 -24.54 8.86 -6.71
C GLU A 304 -23.86 10.13 -6.16
N ILE A 305 -23.00 10.03 -5.12
CA ILE A 305 -22.43 11.23 -4.47
C ILE A 305 -21.39 11.88 -5.37
N ASP A 306 -21.68 13.07 -5.86
CA ASP A 306 -20.66 14.02 -6.30
C ASP A 306 -20.25 14.92 -5.12
N PHE A 307 -19.18 14.53 -4.41
CA PHE A 307 -18.72 15.32 -3.27
C PHE A 307 -18.04 16.65 -3.66
N VAL A 308 -17.88 16.95 -4.95
CA VAL A 308 -17.40 18.25 -5.46
C VAL A 308 -18.34 19.37 -5.05
N GLU A 309 -19.65 19.11 -5.02
CA GLU A 309 -20.65 20.08 -4.58
C GLU A 309 -20.44 20.55 -3.13
N ASN A 310 -19.83 19.72 -2.28
CA ASN A 310 -19.58 20.02 -0.88
C ASN A 310 -18.22 20.72 -0.64
N TYR A 311 -17.38 20.93 -1.67
CA TYR A 311 -16.07 21.57 -1.53
C TYR A 311 -16.14 22.99 -0.97
N PRO A 312 -17.07 23.86 -1.40
CA PRO A 312 -17.16 25.21 -0.83
C PRO A 312 -17.42 25.21 0.67
N GLU A 313 -18.28 24.31 1.15
CA GLU A 313 -18.58 24.19 2.58
C GLU A 313 -17.41 23.58 3.37
N LEU A 314 -16.74 22.56 2.83
CA LEU A 314 -15.50 22.04 3.40
C LEU A 314 -14.45 23.16 3.58
N MET A 315 -14.17 23.90 2.52
CA MET A 315 -13.13 24.94 2.54
C MET A 315 -13.47 26.10 3.47
N LYS A 316 -14.77 26.42 3.62
CA LYS A 316 -15.24 27.44 4.54
C LYS A 316 -15.11 27.03 6.00
N GLN A 317 -15.49 25.78 6.33
CA GLN A 317 -15.48 25.29 7.71
C GLN A 317 -14.10 24.81 8.18
N PHE A 318 -13.29 24.27 7.28
CA PHE A 318 -12.02 23.59 7.61
C PHE A 318 -10.87 24.12 6.76
N ALA A 319 -10.51 25.39 6.96
CA ALA A 319 -9.49 26.08 6.15
C ALA A 319 -8.10 25.41 6.18
N THR A 320 -7.80 24.58 7.19
CA THR A 320 -6.53 23.84 7.32
C THR A 320 -6.60 22.43 6.73
N ALA A 321 -7.78 21.92 6.38
CA ALA A 321 -7.92 20.60 5.78
C ALA A 321 -7.47 20.64 4.30
N LYS A 322 -6.66 19.66 3.92
CA LYS A 322 -6.17 19.48 2.54
C LYS A 322 -6.87 18.30 1.90
N LEU A 323 -7.66 18.58 0.88
CA LEU A 323 -8.42 17.58 0.14
C LEU A 323 -7.67 17.16 -1.12
N HIS A 324 -7.59 15.85 -1.32
CA HIS A 324 -7.06 15.22 -2.53
C HIS A 324 -8.13 14.30 -3.14
N SER A 325 -8.74 14.74 -4.22
CA SER A 325 -9.67 13.93 -5.01
C SER A 325 -8.92 13.06 -5.99
N TYR A 326 -9.38 11.82 -6.17
CA TYR A 326 -8.80 10.91 -7.16
C TYR A 326 -9.52 10.94 -8.50
N GLY A 327 -10.58 11.74 -8.65
CA GLY A 327 -11.37 11.85 -9.88
C GLY A 327 -12.06 10.56 -10.30
N LYS A 328 -12.30 9.64 -9.36
CA LYS A 328 -12.94 8.34 -9.60
C LYS A 328 -14.46 8.46 -9.50
N SER A 329 -15.19 7.71 -10.33
CA SER A 329 -16.63 7.55 -10.19
C SER A 329 -16.99 7.01 -8.80
N PRO A 330 -18.01 7.56 -8.13
CA PRO A 330 -18.43 7.10 -6.82
C PRO A 330 -18.89 5.63 -6.87
N ARG A 331 -18.57 4.89 -5.82
CA ARG A 331 -19.02 3.52 -5.57
C ARG A 331 -18.82 3.22 -4.10
N ILE A 332 -19.76 2.52 -3.49
CA ILE A 332 -19.69 2.11 -2.08
C ILE A 332 -18.36 1.41 -1.79
N GLY A 333 -17.66 1.89 -0.75
CA GLY A 333 -16.38 1.37 -0.29
C GLY A 333 -15.16 1.74 -1.15
N ARG A 334 -15.33 2.39 -2.31
CA ARG A 334 -14.21 2.81 -3.16
C ARG A 334 -13.49 4.00 -2.55
N LYS A 335 -12.16 3.98 -2.52
CA LYS A 335 -11.34 5.14 -2.16
C LYS A 335 -11.45 6.21 -3.26
N LEU A 336 -12.13 7.30 -2.96
CA LEU A 336 -12.43 8.41 -3.88
C LEU A 336 -11.48 9.59 -3.70
N GLY A 337 -10.77 9.63 -2.58
CA GLY A 337 -9.87 10.70 -2.20
C GLY A 337 -9.39 10.53 -0.77
N HIS A 338 -8.71 11.52 -0.26
CA HIS A 338 -8.36 11.63 1.16
C HIS A 338 -8.34 13.09 1.61
N ILE A 339 -8.39 13.30 2.92
CA ILE A 339 -8.19 14.59 3.56
C ILE A 339 -7.06 14.46 4.55
N THR A 340 -6.11 15.39 4.51
CA THR A 340 -5.02 15.53 5.47
C THR A 340 -5.20 16.78 6.31
N VAL A 341 -4.99 16.67 7.63
CA VAL A 341 -4.99 17.77 8.58
C VAL A 341 -3.74 17.71 9.44
N ILE A 342 -3.03 18.83 9.53
CA ILE A 342 -1.91 19.03 10.47
C ILE A 342 -2.47 19.74 11.71
N GLY A 343 -2.16 19.25 12.90
CA GLY A 343 -2.61 19.80 14.17
C GLY A 343 -1.51 19.85 15.23
N GLU A 344 -1.84 20.44 16.36
CA GLU A 344 -0.91 20.44 17.51
C GLU A 344 -0.91 19.07 18.22
N THR A 345 -2.04 18.34 18.18
CA THR A 345 -2.15 16.98 18.70
C THR A 345 -2.83 16.07 17.69
N HIS A 346 -2.62 14.75 17.79
CA HIS A 346 -3.27 13.76 16.93
C HIS A 346 -4.80 13.78 17.10
N GLU A 347 -5.28 13.97 18.33
CA GLU A 347 -6.72 14.04 18.61
C GLU A 347 -7.37 15.22 17.88
N SER A 348 -6.74 16.41 17.94
CA SER A 348 -7.28 17.61 17.29
C SER A 348 -7.24 17.51 15.77
N ALA A 349 -6.14 16.96 15.21
CA ALA A 349 -6.00 16.74 13.79
C ALA A 349 -7.03 15.72 13.28
N LEU A 350 -7.17 14.58 13.97
CA LEU A 350 -8.11 13.53 13.62
C LEU A 350 -9.56 13.99 13.70
N ALA A 351 -9.95 14.63 14.81
CA ALA A 351 -11.32 15.14 14.98
C ALA A 351 -11.69 16.15 13.88
N THR A 352 -10.75 17.00 13.47
CA THR A 352 -10.96 17.95 12.37
C THR A 352 -11.07 17.21 11.03
N ALA A 353 -10.20 16.25 10.76
CA ALA A 353 -10.22 15.46 9.53
C ALA A 353 -11.51 14.63 9.38
N GLN A 354 -12.00 14.03 10.48
CA GLN A 354 -13.24 13.27 10.49
C GLN A 354 -14.46 14.15 10.22
N LYS A 355 -14.54 15.34 10.83
CA LYS A 355 -15.63 16.31 10.57
C LYS A 355 -15.57 16.80 9.12
N ALA A 356 -14.37 17.08 8.60
CA ALA A 356 -14.17 17.48 7.21
C ALA A 356 -14.61 16.36 6.26
N ARG A 357 -14.29 15.09 6.55
CA ARG A 357 -14.76 13.92 5.82
C ARG A 357 -16.28 13.82 5.81
N ALA A 358 -16.92 13.97 6.98
CA ALA A 358 -18.38 13.92 7.10
C ALA A 358 -19.05 15.01 6.25
N THR A 359 -18.50 16.23 6.27
CA THR A 359 -18.99 17.35 5.45
C THR A 359 -18.88 17.04 3.95
N VAL A 360 -17.73 16.55 3.49
CA VAL A 360 -17.51 16.21 2.06
C VAL A 360 -18.44 15.09 1.61
N LEU A 361 -18.60 14.06 2.42
CA LEU A 361 -19.46 12.92 2.09
C LEU A 361 -20.95 13.18 2.32
N GLY A 362 -21.34 14.34 2.85
CA GLY A 362 -22.73 14.65 3.14
C GLY A 362 -23.37 13.75 4.20
N VAL A 363 -22.55 13.13 5.07
CA VAL A 363 -23.00 12.26 6.15
C VAL A 363 -22.86 12.99 7.49
N ARG A 364 -23.83 12.77 8.40
CA ARG A 364 -23.85 13.39 9.74
C ARG A 364 -23.35 12.44 10.80
#